data_2298a385be94236f8297fdc91c2a0b70
#
_entry.id   2298a385be94236f8297fdc91c2a0b70
#
_cell.length_a   1.000
_cell.length_b   1.000
_cell.length_c   1.000
_cell.angle_alpha   90.00
_cell.angle_beta   90.00
_cell.angle_gamma   90.00
#
_symmetry.space_group_name_H-M   'P 1'
#
loop_
_entity.id
_entity.type
_entity.pdbx_description
1 polymer ?
#
loop_
_entity_poly.entity_id
_entity_poly.type
_entity_poly.pdbx_seq_one_letter_code
_entity_poly.pdbx_strand_id
1 'polypeptide(L)'
;GMERGDLLEANGAIFTVQGKAINDHAADDIKILVVGNPANTNALIAMSSAPDVPRDRFTAMMRLDHNRAKTQVAQKTGTTVSDVTQMTIWGNHSATQYPDVVHAKVGSANAWDTINDEPWVAETFIPTVQKRGAAIIEARGASSAASAANAAIDHVHDWVLGTPEGDWVSMGVAVDGQYGIEKGIICGMPTICKNGTWEIVEGLELDAFSKPRIDASVAELREEYDAVKELGLI
;
A
#
# COMPACT_ATOMS: atom_id res chain seq x y z
N GLY A 1 11.06 -13.94 17.73
CA GLY A 1 10.55 -12.68 17.20
C GLY A 1 9.57 -12.11 18.21
N MET A 2 9.42 -10.80 18.22
CA MET A 2 8.37 -10.13 19.02
C MET A 2 7.00 -10.60 18.53
N GLU A 3 6.05 -10.77 19.45
CA GLU A 3 4.65 -11.00 19.10
C GLU A 3 4.09 -9.73 18.42
N ARG A 4 3.00 -9.91 17.63
CA ARG A 4 2.41 -8.80 16.85
C ARG A 4 1.99 -7.63 17.75
N GLY A 5 1.43 -7.92 18.93
CA GLY A 5 1.05 -6.91 19.92
C GLY A 5 2.24 -6.10 20.44
N ASP A 6 3.34 -6.77 20.79
CA ASP A 6 4.55 -6.11 21.27
C ASP A 6 5.18 -5.20 20.20
N LEU A 7 5.11 -5.63 18.92
CA LEU A 7 5.60 -4.84 17.80
C LEU A 7 4.74 -3.58 17.57
N LEU A 8 3.43 -3.70 17.67
CA LEU A 8 2.50 -2.57 17.57
C LEU A 8 2.72 -1.55 18.69
N GLU A 9 2.91 -2.02 19.93
CA GLU A 9 3.18 -1.13 21.08
C GLU A 9 4.52 -0.41 20.94
N ALA A 10 5.58 -1.14 20.63
CA ALA A 10 6.93 -0.57 20.51
C ALA A 10 7.04 0.45 19.37
N ASN A 11 6.47 0.13 18.18
CA ASN A 11 6.45 1.06 17.05
C ASN A 11 5.46 2.19 17.27
N GLY A 12 4.29 1.91 17.87
CA GLY A 12 3.28 2.91 18.17
C GLY A 12 3.82 4.07 19.02
N ALA A 13 4.62 3.78 20.03
CA ALA A 13 5.27 4.80 20.85
C ALA A 13 6.15 5.74 20.01
N ILE A 14 6.90 5.21 19.04
CA ILE A 14 7.74 5.99 18.12
C ILE A 14 6.87 6.92 17.26
N PHE A 15 5.85 6.36 16.60
CA PHE A 15 5.03 7.12 15.67
C PHE A 15 4.08 8.12 16.34
N THR A 16 3.71 7.89 17.59
CA THR A 16 3.01 8.90 18.43
C THR A 16 3.89 10.13 18.64
N VAL A 17 5.15 9.95 19.01
CA VAL A 17 6.10 11.06 19.22
C VAL A 17 6.38 11.79 17.91
N GLN A 18 6.61 11.06 16.83
CA GLN A 18 6.83 11.65 15.52
C GLN A 18 5.59 12.40 15.00
N GLY A 19 4.39 11.84 15.19
CA GLY A 19 3.14 12.50 14.82
C GLY A 19 2.95 13.84 15.54
N LYS A 20 3.21 13.88 16.85
CA LYS A 20 3.17 15.13 17.62
C LYS A 20 4.19 16.16 17.14
N ALA A 21 5.43 15.73 16.87
CA ALA A 21 6.44 16.62 16.33
C ALA A 21 6.08 17.18 14.94
N ILE A 22 5.46 16.37 14.09
CA ILE A 22 4.93 16.80 12.79
C ILE A 22 3.82 17.84 13.01
N ASN A 23 2.87 17.56 13.92
CA ASN A 23 1.80 18.51 14.24
C ASN A 23 2.30 19.86 14.67
N ASP A 24 3.32 19.89 15.51
CA ASP A 24 3.81 21.11 16.17
C ASP A 24 4.78 21.92 15.32
N HIS A 25 5.47 21.29 14.36
CA HIS A 25 6.63 21.88 13.70
C HIS A 25 6.68 21.74 12.17
N ALA A 26 5.82 20.93 11.57
CA ALA A 26 5.86 20.75 10.12
C ALA A 26 5.30 21.96 9.36
N ALA A 27 5.78 22.14 8.13
CA ALA A 27 5.21 23.13 7.22
C ALA A 27 3.80 22.70 6.75
N ASP A 28 2.98 23.67 6.35
CA ASP A 28 1.58 23.43 5.96
C ASP A 28 1.44 22.53 4.71
N ASP A 29 2.48 22.46 3.87
CA ASP A 29 2.53 21.65 2.66
C ASP A 29 3.26 20.32 2.82
N ILE A 30 3.55 19.91 4.07
CA ILE A 30 4.25 18.64 4.35
C ILE A 30 3.58 17.45 3.67
N LYS A 31 4.39 16.47 3.26
CA LYS A 31 3.98 15.15 2.79
C LYS A 31 4.67 14.10 3.63
N ILE A 32 3.89 13.18 4.19
CA ILE A 32 4.39 12.15 5.10
C ILE A 32 4.24 10.78 4.41
N LEU A 33 5.37 10.11 4.19
CA LEU A 33 5.43 8.74 3.72
C LEU A 33 5.96 7.83 4.82
N VAL A 34 5.12 6.96 5.35
CA VAL A 34 5.51 5.98 6.36
C VAL A 34 5.98 4.69 5.67
N VAL A 35 7.18 4.25 6.02
CA VAL A 35 7.84 3.06 5.44
C VAL A 35 8.04 1.95 6.48
N GLY A 36 8.18 2.32 7.76
CA GLY A 36 8.38 1.38 8.86
C GLY A 36 7.15 0.50 9.11
N ASN A 37 7.37 -0.81 9.26
CA ASN A 37 6.29 -1.78 9.48
C ASN A 37 5.83 -1.86 10.94
N PRO A 38 4.53 -2.11 11.14
CA PRO A 38 3.44 -2.22 10.16
C PRO A 38 3.06 -0.85 9.56
N ALA A 39 3.35 -0.66 8.26
CA ALA A 39 3.37 0.66 7.64
C ALA A 39 2.00 1.38 7.68
N ASN A 40 0.92 0.67 7.35
CA ASN A 40 -0.43 1.24 7.36
C ASN A 40 -0.85 1.70 8.76
N THR A 41 -0.65 0.85 9.76
CA THR A 41 -1.00 1.14 11.15
C THR A 41 -0.10 2.20 11.77
N ASN A 42 1.19 2.19 11.47
CA ASN A 42 2.10 3.25 11.91
C ASN A 42 1.74 4.62 11.31
N ALA A 43 1.32 4.66 10.05
CA ALA A 43 0.81 5.87 9.41
C ALA A 43 -0.49 6.36 10.08
N LEU A 44 -1.38 5.45 10.46
CA LEU A 44 -2.60 5.77 11.22
C LEU A 44 -2.27 6.38 12.58
N ILE A 45 -1.33 5.80 13.34
CA ILE A 45 -0.90 6.31 14.64
C ILE A 45 -0.30 7.72 14.50
N ALA A 46 0.60 7.92 13.53
CA ALA A 46 1.19 9.23 13.27
C ALA A 46 0.12 10.28 12.91
N MET A 47 -0.82 9.91 12.03
CA MET A 47 -1.94 10.76 11.62
C MET A 47 -2.85 11.12 12.81
N SER A 48 -3.18 10.15 13.65
CA SER A 48 -4.02 10.35 14.84
C SER A 48 -3.35 11.23 15.90
N SER A 49 -2.00 11.23 15.92
CA SER A 49 -1.20 12.06 16.81
C SER A 49 -0.92 13.48 16.28
N ALA A 50 -1.40 13.79 15.07
CA ALA A 50 -1.23 15.08 14.41
C ALA A 50 -2.58 15.65 13.95
N PRO A 51 -3.49 16.02 14.86
CA PRO A 51 -4.87 16.40 14.55
C PRO A 51 -5.00 17.67 13.72
N ASP A 52 -4.01 18.56 13.72
CA ASP A 52 -4.02 19.81 12.98
C ASP A 52 -3.47 19.65 11.54
N VAL A 53 -2.85 18.50 11.24
CA VAL A 53 -2.34 18.19 9.88
C VAL A 53 -3.42 17.45 9.08
N PRO A 54 -3.76 17.90 7.85
CA PRO A 54 -4.76 17.24 7.02
C PRO A 54 -4.44 15.75 6.79
N ARG A 55 -5.47 14.90 6.85
CA ARG A 55 -5.32 13.43 6.76
C ARG A 55 -4.70 12.98 5.42
N ASP A 56 -4.94 13.71 4.34
CA ASP A 56 -4.39 13.46 3.01
C ASP A 56 -2.87 13.68 2.91
N ARG A 57 -2.26 14.22 3.95
CA ARG A 57 -0.80 14.38 4.07
C ARG A 57 -0.09 13.10 4.51
N PHE A 58 -0.81 12.13 5.07
CA PHE A 58 -0.26 10.87 5.57
C PHE A 58 -0.49 9.74 4.59
N THR A 59 0.59 9.06 4.21
CA THR A 59 0.55 7.89 3.33
C THR A 59 1.45 6.77 3.86
N ALA A 60 1.11 5.52 3.53
CA ALA A 60 1.95 4.36 3.76
C ALA A 60 2.50 3.81 2.43
N MET A 61 3.73 3.30 2.45
CA MET A 61 4.39 2.83 1.24
C MET A 61 3.87 1.46 0.79
N MET A 62 3.11 1.45 -0.30
CA MET A 62 2.69 0.25 -1.05
C MET A 62 3.50 0.09 -2.36
N ARG A 63 4.34 1.06 -2.69
CA ARG A 63 5.02 1.16 -3.99
C ARG A 63 6.03 0.04 -4.24
N LEU A 64 6.67 -0.47 -3.20
CA LEU A 64 7.61 -1.59 -3.35
C LEU A 64 6.88 -2.85 -3.84
N ASP A 65 5.73 -3.16 -3.27
CA ASP A 65 4.90 -4.31 -3.67
C ASP A 65 4.28 -4.07 -5.06
N HIS A 66 3.85 -2.85 -5.34
CA HIS A 66 3.40 -2.42 -6.65
C HIS A 66 4.45 -2.69 -7.74
N ASN A 67 5.70 -2.26 -7.53
CA ASN A 67 6.80 -2.47 -8.46
C ASN A 67 7.12 -3.97 -8.64
N ARG A 68 7.04 -4.76 -7.55
CA ARG A 68 7.20 -6.23 -7.59
C ARG A 68 6.10 -6.90 -8.40
N ALA A 69 4.85 -6.50 -8.19
CA ALA A 69 3.71 -7.03 -8.94
C ALA A 69 3.82 -6.73 -10.44
N LYS A 70 4.14 -5.49 -10.82
CA LYS A 70 4.41 -5.12 -12.22
C LYS A 70 5.50 -5.99 -12.85
N THR A 71 6.59 -6.23 -12.10
CA THR A 71 7.70 -7.07 -12.57
C THR A 71 7.25 -8.50 -12.84
N GLN A 72 6.43 -9.11 -11.96
CA GLN A 72 5.94 -10.48 -12.16
C GLN A 72 5.01 -10.57 -13.38
N VAL A 73 4.13 -9.59 -13.58
CA VAL A 73 3.25 -9.53 -14.76
C VAL A 73 4.07 -9.37 -16.03
N ALA A 74 5.03 -8.45 -16.06
CA ALA A 74 5.91 -8.24 -17.22
C ALA A 74 6.68 -9.51 -17.61
N GLN A 75 7.23 -10.22 -16.62
CA GLN A 75 7.92 -11.50 -16.84
C GLN A 75 6.99 -12.59 -17.39
N LYS A 76 5.77 -12.72 -16.84
CA LYS A 76 4.79 -13.71 -17.28
C LYS A 76 4.32 -13.46 -18.72
N THR A 77 4.17 -12.20 -19.10
CA THR A 77 3.66 -11.80 -20.41
C THR A 77 4.77 -11.54 -21.46
N GLY A 78 6.05 -11.60 -21.06
CA GLY A 78 7.18 -11.32 -21.95
C GLY A 78 7.28 -9.87 -22.40
N THR A 79 6.78 -8.93 -21.58
CA THR A 79 6.78 -7.50 -21.86
C THR A 79 7.74 -6.74 -20.93
N THR A 80 7.79 -5.41 -21.02
CA THR A 80 8.57 -4.59 -20.09
C THR A 80 7.73 -4.13 -18.91
N VAL A 81 8.36 -3.74 -17.80
CA VAL A 81 7.65 -3.21 -16.61
C VAL A 81 6.87 -1.94 -16.94
N SER A 82 7.35 -1.13 -17.88
CA SER A 82 6.68 0.08 -18.34
C SER A 82 5.38 -0.20 -19.13
N ASP A 83 5.25 -1.39 -19.71
CA ASP A 83 4.02 -1.79 -20.41
C ASP A 83 2.90 -2.20 -19.44
N VAL A 84 3.23 -2.47 -18.17
CA VAL A 84 2.25 -2.83 -17.13
C VAL A 84 1.79 -1.56 -16.43
N THR A 85 0.50 -1.26 -16.58
CA THR A 85 -0.15 -0.07 -16.00
C THR A 85 -1.38 -0.46 -15.18
N GLN A 86 -1.92 0.49 -14.42
CA GLN A 86 -3.13 0.31 -13.63
C GLN A 86 -3.05 -0.85 -12.63
N MET A 87 -1.84 -1.14 -12.14
CA MET A 87 -1.62 -2.12 -11.08
C MET A 87 -2.10 -1.56 -9.74
N THR A 88 -2.75 -2.39 -8.94
CA THR A 88 -3.15 -2.04 -7.58
C THR A 88 -2.67 -3.08 -6.58
N ILE A 89 -2.17 -2.61 -5.45
CA ILE A 89 -1.98 -3.40 -4.24
C ILE A 89 -3.02 -2.95 -3.23
N TRP A 90 -4.02 -3.78 -3.01
CA TRP A 90 -5.10 -3.51 -2.07
C TRP A 90 -4.75 -3.93 -0.64
N GLY A 91 -5.25 -3.17 0.33
CA GLY A 91 -5.28 -3.58 1.73
C GLY A 91 -4.04 -3.20 2.53
N ASN A 92 -3.60 -4.12 3.37
CA ASN A 92 -2.47 -3.95 4.29
C ASN A 92 -1.15 -4.31 3.60
N HIS A 93 -0.08 -3.57 3.93
CA HIS A 93 1.29 -3.95 3.54
C HIS A 93 1.76 -5.14 4.39
N SER A 94 1.20 -6.32 4.12
CA SER A 94 1.42 -7.57 4.84
C SER A 94 1.29 -8.78 3.91
N ALA A 95 1.28 -9.98 4.49
CA ALA A 95 1.03 -11.21 3.74
C ALA A 95 -0.44 -11.36 3.26
N THR A 96 -1.34 -10.45 3.64
CA THR A 96 -2.73 -10.42 3.17
C THR A 96 -2.95 -9.46 2.00
N GLN A 97 -1.95 -8.63 1.64
CA GLN A 97 -2.06 -7.71 0.51
C GLN A 97 -2.54 -8.42 -0.77
N TYR A 98 -3.40 -7.76 -1.52
CA TYR A 98 -3.89 -8.32 -2.77
C TYR A 98 -3.35 -7.53 -3.97
N PRO A 99 -2.37 -8.07 -4.73
CA PRO A 99 -1.95 -7.52 -6.01
C PRO A 99 -2.99 -7.87 -7.08
N ASP A 100 -3.58 -6.86 -7.68
CA ASP A 100 -4.73 -6.95 -8.56
C ASP A 100 -4.32 -6.91 -10.04
N VAL A 101 -4.47 -8.04 -10.74
CA VAL A 101 -4.26 -8.15 -12.18
C VAL A 101 -5.57 -8.05 -12.97
N VAL A 102 -6.73 -8.08 -12.29
CA VAL A 102 -8.04 -8.02 -12.95
C VAL A 102 -8.25 -6.65 -13.59
N HIS A 103 -7.80 -5.59 -12.92
CA HIS A 103 -7.90 -4.22 -13.42
C HIS A 103 -6.62 -3.71 -14.09
N ALA A 104 -5.49 -4.42 -13.91
CA ALA A 104 -4.23 -4.04 -14.53
C ALA A 104 -4.26 -4.21 -16.06
N LYS A 105 -3.34 -3.51 -16.74
CA LYS A 105 -3.14 -3.60 -18.18
C LYS A 105 -1.73 -4.01 -18.54
N VAL A 106 -1.60 -4.64 -19.71
CA VAL A 106 -0.34 -4.89 -20.41
C VAL A 106 -0.46 -4.24 -21.80
N GLY A 107 0.22 -3.10 -21.98
CA GLY A 107 -0.05 -2.23 -23.11
C GLY A 107 -1.51 -1.72 -23.08
N SER A 108 -2.26 -1.97 -24.13
CA SER A 108 -3.69 -1.62 -24.22
C SER A 108 -4.63 -2.75 -23.78
N ALA A 109 -4.12 -3.97 -23.56
CA ALA A 109 -4.92 -5.14 -23.23
C ALA A 109 -5.09 -5.28 -21.70
N ASN A 110 -6.19 -5.94 -21.29
CA ASN A 110 -6.36 -6.31 -19.90
C ASN A 110 -5.32 -7.37 -19.49
N ALA A 111 -4.72 -7.22 -18.31
CA ALA A 111 -3.66 -8.11 -17.84
C ALA A 111 -4.18 -9.51 -17.49
N TRP A 112 -5.39 -9.61 -16.90
CA TRP A 112 -6.01 -10.90 -16.59
C TRP A 112 -6.23 -11.73 -17.86
N ASP A 113 -6.79 -11.12 -18.91
CA ASP A 113 -7.05 -11.77 -20.19
C ASP A 113 -5.75 -12.12 -20.92
N THR A 114 -4.72 -11.28 -20.82
CA THR A 114 -3.40 -11.52 -21.42
C THR A 114 -2.67 -12.67 -20.75
N ILE A 115 -2.73 -12.75 -19.42
CA ILE A 115 -2.15 -13.84 -18.62
C ILE A 115 -2.91 -15.14 -18.87
N ASN A 116 -4.24 -15.10 -18.88
CA ASN A 116 -5.16 -16.21 -19.14
C ASN A 116 -4.76 -17.51 -18.40
N ASP A 117 -4.36 -17.37 -17.13
CA ASP A 117 -3.84 -18.46 -16.29
C ASP A 117 -4.20 -18.18 -14.82
N GLU A 118 -5.48 -18.36 -14.46
CA GLU A 118 -5.96 -18.15 -13.09
C GLU A 118 -5.19 -18.95 -12.04
N PRO A 119 -4.83 -20.24 -12.26
CA PRO A 119 -4.00 -20.97 -11.31
C PRO A 119 -2.66 -20.30 -11.05
N TRP A 120 -2.00 -19.77 -12.09
CA TRP A 120 -0.75 -19.03 -11.92
C TRP A 120 -0.98 -17.75 -11.09
N VAL A 121 -2.06 -17.01 -11.35
CA VAL A 121 -2.39 -15.81 -10.57
C VAL A 121 -2.59 -16.15 -9.09
N ALA A 122 -3.41 -17.17 -8.80
CA ALA A 122 -3.79 -17.52 -7.43
C ALA A 122 -2.65 -18.19 -6.65
N GLU A 123 -1.90 -19.10 -7.28
CA GLU A 123 -0.97 -20.00 -6.60
C GLU A 123 0.51 -19.57 -6.74
N THR A 124 0.82 -18.69 -7.69
CA THR A 124 2.19 -18.24 -7.94
C THR A 124 2.34 -16.73 -7.78
N PHE A 125 1.60 -15.94 -8.54
CA PHE A 125 1.75 -14.48 -8.58
C PHE A 125 1.44 -13.83 -7.23
N ILE A 126 0.23 -14.02 -6.71
CA ILE A 126 -0.20 -13.43 -5.44
C ILE A 126 0.75 -13.84 -4.29
N PRO A 127 1.03 -15.13 -4.05
CA PRO A 127 1.95 -15.54 -2.98
C PRO A 127 3.38 -15.03 -3.16
N THR A 128 3.86 -14.93 -4.41
CA THR A 128 5.20 -14.40 -4.68
C THR A 128 5.32 -12.93 -4.29
N VAL A 129 4.33 -12.11 -4.63
CA VAL A 129 4.31 -10.69 -4.24
C VAL A 129 4.20 -10.55 -2.73
N GLN A 130 3.24 -11.25 -2.11
CA GLN A 130 2.99 -11.23 -0.67
C GLN A 130 4.21 -11.61 0.17
N LYS A 131 4.95 -12.65 -0.25
CA LYS A 131 6.06 -13.23 0.51
C LYS A 131 7.43 -12.69 0.10
N ARG A 132 7.51 -11.78 -0.88
CA ARG A 132 8.80 -11.32 -1.41
C ARG A 132 9.69 -10.68 -0.36
N GLY A 133 9.11 -9.91 0.57
CA GLY A 133 9.85 -9.31 1.68
C GLY A 133 10.55 -10.35 2.56
N ALA A 134 9.82 -11.37 2.98
CA ALA A 134 10.35 -12.48 3.80
C ALA A 134 11.44 -13.26 3.04
N ALA A 135 11.24 -13.56 1.76
CA ALA A 135 12.22 -14.24 0.92
C ALA A 135 13.55 -13.45 0.77
N ILE A 136 13.47 -12.11 0.72
CA ILE A 136 14.67 -11.26 0.68
C ILE A 136 15.40 -11.29 2.01
N ILE A 137 14.68 -11.24 3.14
CA ILE A 137 15.28 -11.33 4.49
C ILE A 137 15.97 -12.70 4.66
N GLU A 138 15.34 -13.77 4.24
CA GLU A 138 15.92 -15.11 4.28
C GLU A 138 17.21 -15.20 3.45
N ALA A 139 17.22 -14.65 2.24
CA ALA A 139 18.36 -14.72 1.33
C ALA A 139 19.52 -13.79 1.72
N ARG A 140 19.26 -12.63 2.33
CA ARG A 140 20.26 -11.59 2.63
C ARG A 140 20.62 -11.47 4.11
N GLY A 141 19.81 -12.01 5.01
CA GLY A 141 19.88 -11.71 6.45
C GLY A 141 19.46 -10.27 6.83
N ALA A 142 18.91 -9.51 5.89
CA ALA A 142 18.44 -8.13 6.09
C ALA A 142 17.29 -7.80 5.14
N SER A 143 16.44 -6.84 5.54
CA SER A 143 15.33 -6.36 4.71
C SER A 143 15.81 -5.65 3.44
N SER A 144 14.89 -5.41 2.50
CA SER A 144 15.15 -4.63 1.30
C SER A 144 15.66 -3.24 1.65
N ALA A 145 16.70 -2.77 0.95
CA ALA A 145 17.27 -1.44 1.15
C ALA A 145 17.14 -0.59 -0.13
N ALA A 146 17.95 -0.85 -1.14
CA ALA A 146 17.97 -0.05 -2.38
C ALA A 146 16.62 -0.06 -3.12
N SER A 147 15.96 -1.23 -3.22
CA SER A 147 14.63 -1.33 -3.84
C SER A 147 13.55 -0.61 -3.04
N ALA A 148 13.64 -0.60 -1.71
CA ALA A 148 12.73 0.15 -0.86
C ALA A 148 12.97 1.67 -1.00
N ALA A 149 14.22 2.11 -1.04
CA ALA A 149 14.57 3.51 -1.29
C ALA A 149 14.07 3.97 -2.66
N ASN A 150 14.26 3.18 -3.72
CA ASN A 150 13.73 3.49 -5.04
C ASN A 150 12.20 3.59 -5.03
N ALA A 151 11.51 2.66 -4.38
CA ALA A 151 10.05 2.70 -4.28
C ALA A 151 9.55 3.93 -3.51
N ALA A 152 10.26 4.39 -2.48
CA ALA A 152 9.94 5.61 -1.77
C ALA A 152 10.12 6.85 -2.66
N ILE A 153 11.18 6.89 -3.47
CA ILE A 153 11.41 7.94 -4.46
C ILE A 153 10.29 7.94 -5.51
N ASP A 154 9.94 6.79 -6.08
CA ASP A 154 8.85 6.65 -7.05
C ASP A 154 7.51 7.12 -6.46
N HIS A 155 7.22 6.77 -5.20
CA HIS A 155 6.00 7.18 -4.51
C HIS A 155 5.92 8.71 -4.39
N VAL A 156 6.99 9.35 -3.91
CA VAL A 156 7.03 10.81 -3.74
C VAL A 156 7.05 11.53 -5.08
N HIS A 157 7.78 10.98 -6.07
CA HIS A 157 7.79 11.51 -7.44
C HIS A 157 6.38 11.64 -8.00
N ASP A 158 5.62 10.54 -8.00
CA ASP A 158 4.27 10.56 -8.54
C ASP A 158 3.32 11.42 -7.70
N TRP A 159 3.47 11.44 -6.38
CA TRP A 159 2.66 12.29 -5.51
C TRP A 159 2.86 13.77 -5.83
N VAL A 160 4.11 14.20 -6.05
CA VAL A 160 4.45 15.62 -6.26
C VAL A 160 4.24 16.03 -7.71
N LEU A 161 4.69 15.21 -8.67
CA LEU A 161 4.72 15.56 -10.08
C LEU A 161 3.50 15.06 -10.88
N GLY A 162 2.74 14.13 -10.30
CA GLY A 162 1.58 13.51 -10.90
C GLY A 162 1.86 12.11 -11.46
N THR A 163 0.83 11.28 -11.46
CA THR A 163 0.86 9.97 -12.14
C THR A 163 0.79 10.15 -13.66
N PRO A 164 1.37 9.23 -14.45
CA PRO A 164 1.20 9.25 -15.91
C PRO A 164 -0.29 9.26 -16.31
N GLU A 165 -0.60 9.89 -17.43
CA GLU A 165 -1.95 9.92 -17.96
C GLU A 165 -2.46 8.50 -18.27
N GLY A 166 -3.66 8.18 -17.79
CA GLY A 166 -4.29 6.87 -17.98
C GLY A 166 -3.74 5.77 -17.07
N ASP A 167 -2.85 6.10 -16.13
CA ASP A 167 -2.33 5.17 -15.13
C ASP A 167 -2.72 5.60 -13.70
N TRP A 168 -2.60 4.69 -12.76
CA TRP A 168 -2.66 4.94 -11.33
C TRP A 168 -1.58 4.15 -10.59
N VAL A 169 -1.36 4.50 -9.35
CA VAL A 169 -0.37 3.86 -8.48
C VAL A 169 -1.00 3.40 -7.17
N SER A 170 -0.33 2.50 -6.48
CA SER A 170 -0.78 2.03 -5.17
C SER A 170 -0.19 2.89 -4.06
N MET A 171 -1.05 3.45 -3.23
CA MET A 171 -0.67 4.18 -2.03
C MET A 171 -1.50 3.68 -0.84
N GLY A 172 -0.90 3.58 0.33
CA GLY A 172 -1.65 3.42 1.58
C GLY A 172 -2.20 4.78 2.00
N VAL A 173 -3.52 4.96 1.95
CA VAL A 173 -4.19 6.23 2.19
C VAL A 173 -5.37 6.09 3.13
N ALA A 174 -5.73 7.17 3.82
CA ALA A 174 -6.91 7.21 4.66
C ALA A 174 -8.17 7.04 3.80
N VAL A 175 -8.96 6.00 4.08
CA VAL A 175 -10.22 5.73 3.38
C VAL A 175 -11.40 6.37 4.11
N ASP A 176 -12.45 6.70 3.35
CA ASP A 176 -13.67 7.35 3.84
C ASP A 176 -14.94 6.73 3.24
N GLY A 177 -14.96 5.40 3.12
CA GLY A 177 -16.12 4.65 2.63
C GLY A 177 -15.95 4.08 1.21
N GLN A 178 -14.87 4.38 0.49
CA GLN A 178 -14.64 3.86 -0.84
C GLN A 178 -14.64 2.32 -0.83
N TYR A 179 -15.26 1.72 -1.84
CA TYR A 179 -15.39 0.26 -1.99
C TYR A 179 -16.08 -0.45 -0.81
N GLY A 180 -16.85 0.29 0.01
CA GLY A 180 -17.48 -0.23 1.21
C GLY A 180 -16.52 -0.43 2.39
N ILE A 181 -15.29 0.04 2.28
CA ILE A 181 -14.30 -0.01 3.36
C ILE A 181 -14.60 1.11 4.35
N GLU A 182 -14.92 0.73 5.59
CA GLU A 182 -15.22 1.71 6.63
C GLU A 182 -14.04 2.66 6.88
N LYS A 183 -14.38 3.92 7.17
CA LYS A 183 -13.39 4.94 7.52
C LYS A 183 -12.61 4.59 8.79
N GLY A 184 -11.47 5.25 8.96
CA GLY A 184 -10.65 5.17 10.18
C GLY A 184 -9.42 4.30 10.04
N ILE A 185 -9.16 3.72 8.87
CA ILE A 185 -7.92 2.99 8.58
C ILE A 185 -7.15 3.63 7.42
N ILE A 186 -5.88 3.30 7.32
CA ILE A 186 -5.04 3.58 6.13
C ILE A 186 -4.92 2.27 5.35
N CYS A 187 -5.44 2.27 4.14
CA CYS A 187 -5.58 1.09 3.29
C CYS A 187 -4.86 1.30 1.95
N GLY A 188 -4.20 0.27 1.44
CA GLY A 188 -3.66 0.27 0.08
C GLY A 188 -4.79 0.40 -0.94
N MET A 189 -4.73 1.44 -1.78
CA MET A 189 -5.76 1.82 -2.75
C MET A 189 -5.13 2.22 -4.08
N PRO A 190 -5.87 2.09 -5.21
CA PRO A 190 -5.48 2.72 -6.47
C PRO A 190 -5.64 4.23 -6.36
N THR A 191 -4.58 4.98 -6.67
CA THR A 191 -4.59 6.44 -6.55
C THR A 191 -4.06 7.12 -7.81
N ILE A 192 -4.70 8.22 -8.18
CA ILE A 192 -4.20 9.17 -9.18
C ILE A 192 -3.67 10.38 -8.43
N CYS A 193 -2.46 10.81 -8.78
CA CYS A 193 -1.82 11.98 -8.20
C CYS A 193 -1.80 13.12 -9.21
N LYS A 194 -2.14 14.34 -8.76
CA LYS A 194 -2.13 15.55 -9.58
C LYS A 194 -1.94 16.78 -8.70
N ASN A 195 -1.08 17.70 -9.14
CA ASN A 195 -0.84 18.97 -8.44
C ASN A 195 -0.41 18.78 -6.95
N GLY A 196 0.32 17.73 -6.65
CA GLY A 196 0.79 17.45 -5.29
C GLY A 196 -0.26 16.88 -4.35
N THR A 197 -1.43 16.51 -4.86
CA THR A 197 -2.51 15.79 -4.15
C THR A 197 -2.72 14.40 -4.74
N TRP A 198 -3.50 13.58 -4.05
CA TRP A 198 -3.92 12.27 -4.54
C TRP A 198 -5.44 12.10 -4.39
N GLU A 199 -6.00 11.30 -5.27
CA GLU A 199 -7.40 10.90 -5.23
C GLU A 199 -7.49 9.38 -5.42
N ILE A 200 -8.40 8.72 -4.69
CA ILE A 200 -8.68 7.29 -4.88
C ILE A 200 -9.45 7.12 -6.19
N VAL A 201 -9.00 6.19 -7.02
CA VAL A 201 -9.75 5.76 -8.20
C VAL A 201 -11.00 5.01 -7.72
N GLU A 202 -12.16 5.48 -8.10
CA GLU A 202 -13.45 4.88 -7.75
C GLU A 202 -14.09 4.17 -8.94
N GLY A 203 -15.09 3.32 -8.66
CA GLY A 203 -15.89 2.67 -9.70
C GLY A 203 -15.30 1.41 -10.32
N LEU A 204 -14.20 0.88 -9.78
CA LEU A 204 -13.71 -0.44 -10.18
C LEU A 204 -14.67 -1.52 -9.65
N GLU A 205 -15.13 -2.42 -10.52
CA GLU A 205 -15.98 -3.53 -10.12
C GLU A 205 -15.14 -4.63 -9.45
N LEU A 206 -15.40 -4.89 -8.18
CA LEU A 206 -14.72 -5.94 -7.43
C LEU A 206 -15.43 -7.27 -7.68
N ASP A 207 -14.84 -8.12 -8.49
CA ASP A 207 -15.37 -9.43 -8.86
C ASP A 207 -15.28 -10.47 -7.73
N ALA A 208 -15.80 -11.67 -7.99
CA ALA A 208 -15.80 -12.77 -7.03
C ALA A 208 -14.37 -13.30 -6.72
N PHE A 209 -13.38 -13.01 -7.57
CA PHE A 209 -12.00 -13.37 -7.32
C PHE A 209 -11.29 -12.35 -6.41
N SER A 210 -11.49 -11.06 -6.68
CA SER A 210 -10.82 -9.95 -6.00
C SER A 210 -11.43 -9.64 -4.62
N LYS A 211 -12.76 -9.54 -4.56
CA LYS A 211 -13.48 -9.07 -3.36
C LYS A 211 -13.12 -9.81 -2.06
N PRO A 212 -13.12 -11.15 -2.01
CA PRO A 212 -12.77 -11.86 -0.77
C PRO A 212 -11.33 -11.61 -0.30
N ARG A 213 -10.41 -11.39 -1.24
CA ARG A 213 -8.99 -11.12 -0.96
C ARG A 213 -8.80 -9.73 -0.38
N ILE A 214 -9.51 -8.75 -0.93
CA ILE A 214 -9.54 -7.38 -0.43
C ILE A 214 -10.14 -7.37 0.98
N ASP A 215 -11.28 -8.03 1.17
CA ASP A 215 -11.97 -8.10 2.46
C ASP A 215 -11.10 -8.74 3.55
N ALA A 216 -10.35 -9.79 3.23
CA ALA A 216 -9.43 -10.42 4.18
C ALA A 216 -8.32 -9.45 4.62
N SER A 217 -7.75 -8.67 3.70
CA SER A 217 -6.72 -7.69 4.02
C SER A 217 -7.26 -6.50 4.80
N VAL A 218 -8.49 -6.06 4.49
CA VAL A 218 -9.18 -5.02 5.24
C VAL A 218 -9.54 -5.49 6.65
N ALA A 219 -9.94 -6.75 6.83
CA ALA A 219 -10.21 -7.32 8.14
C ALA A 219 -8.95 -7.30 9.02
N GLU A 220 -7.78 -7.65 8.47
CA GLU A 220 -6.51 -7.53 9.19
C GLU A 220 -6.22 -6.10 9.63
N LEU A 221 -6.46 -5.10 8.77
CA LEU A 221 -6.31 -3.68 9.14
C LEU A 221 -7.26 -3.26 10.26
N ARG A 222 -8.47 -3.82 10.30
CA ARG A 222 -9.43 -3.58 11.40
C ARG A 222 -8.95 -4.18 12.71
N GLU A 223 -8.42 -5.40 12.69
CA GLU A 223 -7.82 -6.02 13.86
C GLU A 223 -6.64 -5.18 14.40
N GLU A 224 -5.79 -4.66 13.51
CA GLU A 224 -4.70 -3.76 13.90
C GLU A 224 -5.22 -2.43 14.47
N TYR A 225 -6.26 -1.85 13.87
CA TYR A 225 -6.93 -0.66 14.38
C TYR A 225 -7.44 -0.86 15.82
N ASP A 226 -8.16 -1.97 16.04
CA ASP A 226 -8.72 -2.26 17.37
C ASP A 226 -7.61 -2.46 18.40
N ALA A 227 -6.53 -3.15 18.04
CA ALA A 227 -5.38 -3.36 18.91
C ALA A 227 -4.69 -2.04 19.31
N VAL A 228 -4.43 -1.14 18.35
CA VAL A 228 -3.78 0.15 18.68
C VAL A 228 -4.71 1.12 19.42
N LYS A 229 -6.02 0.98 19.24
CA LYS A 229 -7.03 1.70 20.01
C LYS A 229 -7.08 1.22 21.46
N GLU A 230 -7.04 -0.09 21.70
CA GLU A 230 -6.95 -0.67 23.05
C GLU A 230 -5.66 -0.25 23.77
N LEU A 231 -4.56 -0.08 23.05
CA LEU A 231 -3.30 0.44 23.57
C LEU A 231 -3.31 1.97 23.81
N GLY A 232 -4.38 2.67 23.43
CA GLY A 232 -4.50 4.12 23.56
C GLY A 232 -3.56 4.92 22.66
N LEU A 233 -3.17 4.36 21.51
CA LEU A 233 -2.28 4.99 20.53
C LEU A 233 -3.03 5.84 19.49
N ILE A 234 -4.36 5.66 19.40
CA ILE A 234 -5.25 6.42 18.51
C ILE A 234 -6.55 6.81 19.23
#